data_1122b5d33b93001f1496271bb15138c3
#
_entry.id   1122b5d33b93001f1496271bb15138c3
#
_cell.length_a   1.000
_cell.length_b   1.000
_cell.length_c   1.000
_cell.angle_alpha   90.00
_cell.angle_beta   90.00
_cell.angle_gamma   90.00
#
_symmetry.space_group_name_H-M   'P 1'
#
loop_
_entity.id
_entity.type
_entity.pdbx_description
1 polymer ?
#
loop_
_entity_poly.entity_id
_entity_poly.type
_entity_poly.pdbx_seq_one_letter_code
_entity_poly.pdbx_strand_id
1 'polypeptide(L)'
;MVEDSVLEPFWITYPDGEGNVGIIVSRIIKSNGQIQILALVANDVFGITGCFGFSQITKEDFLKILTKFSAKDEQVKLDCDYLLPIIKHFEKINFKTNNILPYEFLCFKPFCQNENKGFDENSNIFSIVDNEFENNVQKLNDDDLNSILNLTFVEKWFFTERQIDDLKQVFDKIYETQNIESCMEYFEQIFDENFTNLIKNRLKLSSLLYKTQNETFASKLYNLSMSENTDLFDNFLKILYKKSIYQHFLQMENNLTDSKKTLNIFFLKKKKNESSQKLDFDKIKNIINEIEAKWKLI
;
A
#
# COMPACT_ATOMS: atom_id res chain seq x y z
N MET A 1 -14.63 13.37 26.50
CA MET A 1 -15.43 14.46 25.92
C MET A 1 -14.61 15.03 24.78
N VAL A 2 -15.17 15.09 23.57
CA VAL A 2 -14.55 15.85 22.49
C VAL A 2 -14.79 17.31 22.86
N GLU A 3 -13.72 18.05 23.19
CA GLU A 3 -13.82 19.50 23.40
C GLU A 3 -14.41 20.15 22.16
N ASP A 4 -15.06 21.33 22.29
CA ASP A 4 -15.63 22.07 21.14
C ASP A 4 -14.50 22.35 20.13
N SER A 5 -14.42 21.51 19.12
CA SER A 5 -13.34 21.49 18.14
C SER A 5 -13.88 21.23 16.73
N VAL A 6 -13.15 21.71 15.72
CA VAL A 6 -13.52 21.56 14.30
C VAL A 6 -12.63 20.50 13.65
N LEU A 7 -13.25 19.55 12.97
CA LEU A 7 -12.57 18.57 12.15
C LEU A 7 -12.03 19.26 10.88
N GLU A 8 -10.74 19.15 10.64
CA GLU A 8 -10.07 19.67 9.45
C GLU A 8 -9.99 18.63 8.34
N PRO A 9 -9.86 19.01 7.07
CA PRO A 9 -9.51 18.09 6.00
C PRO A 9 -8.27 17.26 6.39
N PHE A 10 -8.33 15.96 6.15
CA PHE A 10 -7.34 15.01 6.62
C PHE A 10 -6.27 14.71 5.55
N TRP A 11 -5.13 14.15 5.97
CA TRP A 11 -4.05 13.74 5.10
C TRP A 11 -4.02 12.23 4.98
N ILE A 12 -3.78 11.72 3.77
CA ILE A 12 -3.73 10.29 3.48
C ILE A 12 -2.62 10.02 2.47
N THR A 13 -1.88 8.91 2.65
CA THR A 13 -0.89 8.45 1.67
C THR A 13 -1.54 7.55 0.61
N TYR A 14 -0.91 7.45 -0.56
CA TYR A 14 -1.23 6.37 -1.48
C TYR A 14 -0.89 5.02 -0.84
N PRO A 15 -1.61 3.93 -1.22
CA PRO A 15 -1.21 2.59 -0.83
C PRO A 15 0.24 2.31 -1.26
N ASP A 16 1.07 1.82 -0.34
CA ASP A 16 2.43 1.39 -0.65
C ASP A 16 2.46 -0.02 -1.29
N GLY A 17 3.66 -0.56 -1.52
CA GLY A 17 3.85 -1.90 -2.09
C GLY A 17 3.14 -3.00 -1.31
N GLU A 18 3.09 -2.90 0.01
CA GLU A 18 2.41 -3.85 0.88
C GLU A 18 0.93 -3.52 1.13
N GLY A 19 0.41 -2.43 0.54
CA GLY A 19 -0.96 -1.98 0.74
C GLY A 19 -1.18 -1.17 2.01
N ASN A 20 -0.11 -0.66 2.63
CA ASN A 20 -0.24 0.21 3.79
C ASN A 20 -0.65 1.62 3.35
N VAL A 21 -1.53 2.20 4.15
CA VAL A 21 -2.04 3.56 4.00
C VAL A 21 -1.89 4.29 5.33
N GLY A 22 -1.23 5.43 5.33
CA GLY A 22 -1.16 6.33 6.48
C GLY A 22 -2.26 7.37 6.42
N ILE A 23 -2.93 7.66 7.54
CA ILE A 23 -3.97 8.67 7.63
C ILE A 23 -3.69 9.58 8.82
N ILE A 24 -3.66 10.89 8.62
CA ILE A 24 -3.56 11.88 9.71
C ILE A 24 -4.82 12.72 9.72
N VAL A 25 -5.54 12.62 10.83
CA VAL A 25 -6.75 13.40 11.12
C VAL A 25 -6.40 14.47 12.13
N SER A 26 -6.83 15.69 11.91
CA SER A 26 -6.63 16.81 12.85
C SER A 26 -7.92 17.51 13.19
N ARG A 27 -8.02 18.01 14.42
CA ARG A 27 -9.09 18.89 14.90
C ARG A 27 -8.49 20.12 15.55
N ILE A 28 -9.08 21.26 15.30
CA ILE A 28 -8.68 22.53 15.93
C ILE A 28 -9.61 22.80 17.10
N ILE A 29 -9.06 22.95 18.32
CA ILE A 29 -9.79 23.31 19.52
C ILE A 29 -10.15 24.79 19.43
N LYS A 30 -11.45 25.12 19.43
CA LYS A 30 -11.93 26.50 19.26
C LYS A 30 -11.50 27.44 20.37
N SER A 31 -11.37 26.95 21.61
CA SER A 31 -11.06 27.77 22.78
C SER A 31 -9.64 28.33 22.81
N ASN A 32 -8.66 27.60 22.24
CA ASN A 32 -7.25 27.95 22.35
C ASN A 32 -6.44 27.80 21.04
N GLY A 33 -7.08 27.32 19.95
CA GLY A 33 -6.43 27.12 18.65
C GLY A 33 -5.40 25.98 18.62
N GLN A 34 -5.30 25.17 19.68
CA GLN A 34 -4.42 24.00 19.70
C GLN A 34 -4.97 22.89 18.79
N ILE A 35 -4.09 22.01 18.34
CA ILE A 35 -4.42 20.95 17.41
C ILE A 35 -4.41 19.63 18.15
N GLN A 36 -5.46 18.86 17.96
CA GLN A 36 -5.52 17.45 18.30
C GLN A 36 -5.24 16.64 17.04
N ILE A 37 -4.50 15.54 17.17
CA ILE A 37 -4.15 14.66 16.04
C ILE A 37 -4.48 13.23 16.39
N LEU A 38 -4.97 12.52 15.36
CA LEU A 38 -5.04 11.08 15.31
C LEU A 38 -4.30 10.61 14.06
N ALA A 39 -3.30 9.77 14.21
CA ALA A 39 -2.62 9.12 13.12
C ALA A 39 -2.96 7.63 13.11
N LEU A 40 -3.33 7.12 11.94
CA LEU A 40 -3.71 5.75 11.70
C LEU A 40 -2.75 5.13 10.67
N VAL A 41 -2.46 3.85 10.87
CA VAL A 41 -1.86 2.99 9.85
C VAL A 41 -2.88 1.92 9.53
N ALA A 42 -3.28 1.85 8.28
CA ALA A 42 -4.21 0.87 7.75
C ALA A 42 -3.55 0.07 6.64
N ASN A 43 -4.04 -1.13 6.39
CA ASN A 43 -3.54 -2.04 5.37
C ASN A 43 -4.71 -2.69 4.64
N ASP A 44 -4.60 -2.85 3.33
CA ASP A 44 -5.68 -3.36 2.48
C ASP A 44 -5.98 -4.86 2.65
N VAL A 45 -5.12 -5.60 3.38
CA VAL A 45 -5.32 -7.02 3.76
C VAL A 45 -5.66 -7.16 5.24
N PHE A 46 -5.04 -6.36 6.11
CA PHE A 46 -5.12 -6.55 7.57
C PHE A 46 -6.05 -5.56 8.27
N GLY A 47 -6.53 -4.50 7.59
CA GLY A 47 -7.35 -3.44 8.17
C GLY A 47 -6.50 -2.42 8.94
N ILE A 48 -7.04 -1.81 9.99
CA ILE A 48 -6.34 -0.86 10.84
C ILE A 48 -5.35 -1.62 11.71
N THR A 49 -4.06 -1.35 11.54
CA THR A 49 -2.96 -2.06 12.20
C THR A 49 -2.25 -1.23 13.25
N GLY A 50 -2.40 0.09 13.22
CA GLY A 50 -1.79 0.98 14.20
C GLY A 50 -2.55 2.29 14.36
N CYS A 51 -2.46 2.86 15.56
CA CYS A 51 -3.10 4.12 15.90
C CYS A 51 -2.32 4.81 17.00
N PHE A 52 -2.11 6.13 16.85
CA PHE A 52 -1.61 6.97 17.93
C PHE A 52 -2.20 8.38 17.83
N GLY A 53 -2.23 9.09 18.93
CA GLY A 53 -2.81 10.42 18.97
C GLY A 53 -2.11 11.37 19.92
N PHE A 54 -2.30 12.66 19.70
CA PHE A 54 -1.87 13.74 20.58
C PHE A 54 -3.07 14.63 20.90
N SER A 55 -3.27 14.91 22.18
CA SER A 55 -4.43 15.66 22.63
C SER A 55 -4.31 17.18 22.42
N GLN A 56 -3.08 17.69 22.46
CA GLN A 56 -2.82 19.14 22.33
C GLN A 56 -1.39 19.34 21.82
N ILE A 57 -1.26 19.87 20.62
CA ILE A 57 0.01 20.25 20.02
C ILE A 57 -0.07 21.64 19.39
N THR A 58 1.09 22.24 19.20
CA THR A 58 1.18 23.52 18.47
C THR A 58 1.08 23.29 16.96
N LYS A 59 0.78 24.36 16.22
CA LYS A 59 0.79 24.31 14.75
C LYS A 59 2.18 23.95 14.19
N GLU A 60 3.24 24.40 14.85
CA GLU A 60 4.62 24.10 14.47
C GLU A 60 4.93 22.62 14.60
N ASP A 61 4.53 21.98 15.71
CA ASP A 61 4.76 20.55 15.93
C ASP A 61 3.91 19.71 14.98
N PHE A 62 2.69 20.16 14.68
CA PHE A 62 1.85 19.52 13.65
C PHE A 62 2.56 19.52 12.29
N LEU A 63 3.11 20.64 11.86
CA LEU A 63 3.86 20.71 10.59
C LEU A 63 5.08 19.79 10.57
N LYS A 64 5.80 19.67 11.70
CA LYS A 64 6.91 18.71 11.83
C LYS A 64 6.45 17.26 11.67
N ILE A 65 5.28 16.92 12.24
CA ILE A 65 4.68 15.58 12.09
C ILE A 65 4.32 15.33 10.62
N LEU A 66 3.62 16.27 9.96
CA LEU A 66 3.28 16.16 8.55
C LEU A 66 4.52 16.00 7.67
N THR A 67 5.57 16.79 7.92
CA THR A 67 6.83 16.70 7.16
C THR A 67 7.48 15.32 7.32
N LYS A 68 7.47 14.74 8.52
CA LYS A 68 7.98 13.38 8.75
C LYS A 68 7.12 12.31 8.09
N PHE A 69 5.84 12.52 8.07
CA PHE A 69 4.88 11.62 7.44
C PHE A 69 5.05 11.63 5.91
N SER A 70 5.20 12.82 5.29
CA SER A 70 5.43 12.97 3.85
C SER A 70 6.84 12.60 3.38
N ALA A 71 7.80 12.48 4.29
CA ALA A 71 9.18 12.13 3.92
C ALA A 71 9.34 10.70 3.37
N LYS A 72 8.39 9.81 3.67
CA LYS A 72 8.42 8.41 3.23
C LYS A 72 7.52 8.17 2.02
N ASP A 73 6.33 8.78 2.02
CA ASP A 73 5.29 8.49 1.06
C ASP A 73 4.57 9.77 0.63
N GLU A 74 4.19 9.80 -0.65
CA GLU A 74 3.39 10.88 -1.19
C GLU A 74 2.02 10.93 -0.50
N GLN A 75 1.62 12.13 -0.08
CA GLN A 75 0.38 12.33 0.67
C GLN A 75 -0.54 13.33 -0.02
N VAL A 76 -1.82 13.13 0.18
CA VAL A 76 -2.90 13.96 -0.37
C VAL A 76 -3.77 14.48 0.77
N LYS A 77 -4.23 15.72 0.64
CA LYS A 77 -5.22 16.30 1.55
C LYS A 77 -6.61 16.09 0.98
N LEU A 78 -7.48 15.40 1.73
CA LEU A 78 -8.87 15.13 1.36
C LEU A 78 -9.86 15.83 2.28
N ASP A 79 -11.05 16.06 1.74
CA ASP A 79 -12.19 16.57 2.52
C ASP A 79 -12.65 15.56 3.58
N CYS A 80 -13.16 16.07 4.69
CA CYS A 80 -13.67 15.27 5.81
C CYS A 80 -14.75 14.27 5.42
N ASP A 81 -15.47 14.52 4.33
CA ASP A 81 -16.56 13.65 3.87
C ASP A 81 -16.09 12.25 3.48
N TYR A 82 -14.82 12.11 3.06
CA TYR A 82 -14.24 10.82 2.73
C TYR A 82 -13.67 10.05 3.93
N LEU A 83 -13.43 10.75 5.06
CA LEU A 83 -12.73 10.18 6.20
C LEU A 83 -13.42 8.94 6.76
N LEU A 84 -14.70 9.08 7.10
CA LEU A 84 -15.42 7.98 7.75
C LEU A 84 -15.69 6.80 6.82
N PRO A 85 -16.05 6.98 5.54
CA PRO A 85 -16.09 5.87 4.57
C PRO A 85 -14.79 5.10 4.43
N ILE A 86 -13.64 5.79 4.40
CA ILE A 86 -12.31 5.17 4.33
C ILE A 86 -12.03 4.38 5.62
N ILE A 87 -12.25 4.96 6.78
CA ILE A 87 -12.04 4.28 8.06
C ILE A 87 -12.91 3.03 8.16
N LYS A 88 -14.20 3.13 7.83
CA LYS A 88 -15.12 1.99 7.84
C LYS A 88 -14.69 0.88 6.88
N HIS A 89 -14.12 1.23 5.74
CA HIS A 89 -13.58 0.23 4.83
C HIS A 89 -12.51 -0.62 5.52
N PHE A 90 -11.52 0.01 6.16
CA PHE A 90 -10.46 -0.70 6.85
C PHE A 90 -10.96 -1.44 8.11
N GLU A 91 -11.92 -0.88 8.86
CA GLU A 91 -12.57 -1.61 9.97
C GLU A 91 -13.25 -2.91 9.48
N LYS A 92 -13.96 -2.86 8.33
CA LYS A 92 -14.58 -4.05 7.73
C LYS A 92 -13.54 -5.13 7.40
N ILE A 93 -12.34 -4.73 6.98
CA ILE A 93 -11.24 -5.69 6.75
C ILE A 93 -10.83 -6.35 8.07
N ASN A 94 -10.64 -5.59 9.17
CA ASN A 94 -10.34 -6.18 10.48
C ASN A 94 -11.38 -7.23 10.87
N PHE A 95 -12.67 -6.93 10.70
CA PHE A 95 -13.74 -7.89 11.02
C PHE A 95 -13.71 -9.15 10.13
N LYS A 96 -13.49 -8.99 8.82
CA LYS A 96 -13.43 -10.12 7.89
C LYS A 96 -12.24 -11.04 8.13
N THR A 97 -11.11 -10.47 8.53
CA THR A 97 -9.85 -11.20 8.75
C THR A 97 -9.65 -11.62 10.22
N ASN A 98 -10.61 -11.32 11.11
CA ASN A 98 -10.50 -11.50 12.55
C ASN A 98 -9.29 -10.83 13.18
N ASN A 99 -8.76 -9.77 12.57
CA ASN A 99 -7.69 -8.96 13.13
C ASN A 99 -8.26 -8.01 14.18
N ILE A 100 -7.63 -8.01 15.36
CA ILE A 100 -8.06 -7.15 16.46
C ILE A 100 -7.75 -5.70 16.15
N LEU A 101 -8.76 -4.83 16.28
CA LEU A 101 -8.56 -3.37 16.20
C LEU A 101 -7.64 -2.88 17.32
N PRO A 102 -6.70 -1.97 17.05
CA PRO A 102 -5.89 -1.35 18.09
C PRO A 102 -6.78 -0.70 19.16
N TYR A 103 -6.43 -0.91 20.44
CA TYR A 103 -7.19 -0.35 21.55
C TYR A 103 -7.27 1.18 21.48
N GLU A 104 -6.18 1.81 21.11
CA GLU A 104 -6.07 3.26 20.92
C GLU A 104 -7.07 3.75 19.88
N PHE A 105 -7.26 3.00 18.79
CA PHE A 105 -8.25 3.34 17.77
C PHE A 105 -9.68 3.32 18.33
N LEU A 106 -10.02 2.31 19.13
CA LEU A 106 -11.35 2.25 19.76
C LEU A 106 -11.62 3.45 20.69
N CYS A 107 -10.59 3.94 21.38
CA CYS A 107 -10.68 5.13 22.22
C CYS A 107 -10.85 6.42 21.41
N PHE A 108 -10.21 6.50 20.24
CA PHE A 108 -10.21 7.71 19.41
C PHE A 108 -11.23 7.70 18.26
N LYS A 109 -11.98 6.62 18.08
CA LYS A 109 -12.98 6.52 17.02
C LYS A 109 -13.98 7.70 16.97
N PRO A 110 -14.49 8.20 18.12
CA PRO A 110 -15.37 9.39 18.12
C PRO A 110 -14.70 10.65 17.56
N PHE A 111 -13.36 10.71 17.59
CA PHE A 111 -12.59 11.82 17.06
C PHE A 111 -12.76 12.00 15.53
N CYS A 112 -13.01 10.92 14.82
CA CYS A 112 -13.20 10.93 13.37
C CYS A 112 -14.63 11.32 12.94
N GLN A 113 -15.56 11.49 13.89
CA GLN A 113 -16.93 11.82 13.58
C GLN A 113 -17.09 13.32 13.31
N ASN A 114 -17.81 13.64 12.25
CA ASN A 114 -18.22 15.03 11.96
C ASN A 114 -19.62 15.25 12.52
N GLU A 115 -19.76 16.08 13.56
CA GLU A 115 -21.03 16.33 14.25
C GLU A 115 -22.09 17.02 13.37
N ASN A 116 -21.66 17.63 12.26
CA ASN A 116 -22.52 18.47 11.43
C ASN A 116 -23.17 17.75 10.24
N LYS A 117 -22.87 16.49 9.99
CA LYS A 117 -23.43 15.74 8.86
C LYS A 117 -24.00 14.40 9.35
N GLY A 118 -25.30 14.20 9.11
CA GLY A 118 -25.95 12.89 9.24
C GLY A 118 -25.29 11.94 8.26
N PHE A 119 -24.53 11.01 8.78
CA PHE A 119 -23.82 10.03 7.97
C PHE A 119 -24.75 8.85 7.65
N ASP A 120 -24.83 8.49 6.37
CA ASP A 120 -25.32 7.17 6.00
C ASP A 120 -24.31 6.11 6.50
N GLU A 121 -24.72 5.36 7.52
CA GLU A 121 -23.91 4.30 8.12
C GLU A 121 -23.51 3.21 7.12
N ASN A 122 -24.17 3.14 5.98
CA ASN A 122 -23.93 2.17 4.92
C ASN A 122 -22.99 2.66 3.80
N SER A 123 -22.51 3.91 3.86
CA SER A 123 -21.65 4.45 2.80
C SER A 123 -20.36 3.63 2.68
N ASN A 124 -20.15 3.08 1.48
CA ASN A 124 -18.91 2.39 1.10
C ASN A 124 -18.06 3.35 0.29
N ILE A 125 -16.77 3.48 0.63
CA ILE A 125 -15.86 4.37 -0.10
C ILE A 125 -15.81 4.07 -1.60
N PHE A 126 -15.87 2.80 -1.99
CA PHE A 126 -15.81 2.44 -3.41
C PHE A 126 -17.09 2.80 -4.16
N SER A 127 -18.27 2.76 -3.51
CA SER A 127 -19.50 3.28 -4.12
C SER A 127 -19.44 4.80 -4.32
N ILE A 128 -18.78 5.53 -3.43
CA ILE A 128 -18.55 6.96 -3.61
C ILE A 128 -17.61 7.19 -4.81
N VAL A 129 -16.50 6.44 -4.89
CA VAL A 129 -15.57 6.52 -6.02
C VAL A 129 -16.26 6.15 -7.33
N ASP A 130 -17.05 5.08 -7.35
CA ASP A 130 -17.79 4.68 -8.56
C ASP A 130 -18.72 5.80 -9.04
N ASN A 131 -19.48 6.45 -8.15
CA ASN A 131 -20.34 7.57 -8.50
C ASN A 131 -19.56 8.79 -9.02
N GLU A 132 -18.36 9.05 -8.50
CA GLU A 132 -17.53 10.19 -8.93
C GLU A 132 -16.96 10.01 -10.34
N PHE A 133 -16.71 8.77 -10.76
CA PHE A 133 -16.08 8.45 -12.05
C PHE A 133 -17.03 7.81 -13.06
N GLU A 134 -18.31 7.56 -12.71
CA GLU A 134 -19.30 6.87 -13.55
C GLU A 134 -19.38 7.44 -14.99
N ASN A 135 -19.26 8.75 -15.13
CA ASN A 135 -19.36 9.43 -16.41
C ASN A 135 -18.03 9.52 -17.19
N ASN A 136 -16.92 9.02 -16.61
CA ASN A 136 -15.57 9.17 -17.15
C ASN A 136 -15.00 7.87 -17.72
N VAL A 137 -15.85 6.94 -18.13
CA VAL A 137 -15.43 5.66 -18.70
C VAL A 137 -14.74 5.85 -20.04
N GLN A 138 -13.44 5.53 -20.09
CA GLN A 138 -12.61 5.61 -21.30
C GLN A 138 -11.92 4.27 -21.55
N LYS A 139 -11.77 3.92 -22.85
CA LYS A 139 -10.97 2.76 -23.21
C LYS A 139 -9.49 3.11 -23.09
N LEU A 140 -8.78 2.35 -22.28
CA LEU A 140 -7.34 2.49 -22.11
C LEU A 140 -6.56 1.77 -23.23
N ASN A 141 -5.32 2.18 -23.43
CA ASN A 141 -4.34 1.57 -24.32
C ASN A 141 -3.02 1.28 -23.59
N ASP A 142 -2.04 0.71 -24.31
CA ASP A 142 -0.74 0.36 -23.72
C ASP A 142 0.05 1.59 -23.24
N ASP A 143 -0.08 2.74 -23.89
CA ASP A 143 0.58 3.99 -23.46
C ASP A 143 -0.03 4.50 -22.13
N ASP A 144 -1.34 4.31 -21.95
CA ASP A 144 -2.02 4.62 -20.71
C ASP A 144 -1.52 3.71 -19.57
N LEU A 145 -1.36 2.40 -19.87
CA LEU A 145 -0.83 1.43 -18.91
C LEU A 145 0.60 1.79 -18.49
N ASN A 146 1.47 2.09 -19.45
CA ASN A 146 2.84 2.52 -19.19
C ASN A 146 2.88 3.80 -18.35
N SER A 147 2.00 4.75 -18.65
CA SER A 147 1.89 5.98 -17.86
C SER A 147 1.44 5.72 -16.42
N ILE A 148 0.53 4.77 -16.18
CA ILE A 148 0.10 4.36 -14.84
C ILE A 148 1.25 3.67 -14.08
N LEU A 149 1.97 2.77 -14.74
CA LEU A 149 3.09 2.04 -14.13
C LEU A 149 4.25 2.95 -13.70
N ASN A 150 4.41 4.10 -14.36
CA ASN A 150 5.42 5.11 -14.06
C ASN A 150 4.99 6.11 -12.95
N LEU A 151 3.82 5.95 -12.35
CA LEU A 151 3.45 6.75 -11.16
C LEU A 151 4.31 6.34 -9.98
N THR A 152 4.87 7.30 -9.26
CA THR A 152 5.81 7.09 -8.14
C THR A 152 5.29 6.14 -7.06
N PHE A 153 3.98 6.16 -6.80
CA PHE A 153 3.38 5.23 -5.85
C PHE A 153 3.13 3.84 -6.46
N VAL A 154 2.80 3.73 -7.77
CA VAL A 154 2.64 2.44 -8.46
C VAL A 154 3.98 1.76 -8.70
N GLU A 155 5.04 2.51 -8.95
CA GLU A 155 6.41 1.98 -9.03
C GLU A 155 6.82 1.22 -7.77
N LYS A 156 6.29 1.60 -6.61
CA LYS A 156 6.55 0.93 -5.32
C LYS A 156 5.71 -0.33 -5.10
N TRP A 157 4.70 -0.59 -5.95
CA TRP A 157 3.84 -1.74 -5.77
C TRP A 157 4.57 -3.03 -6.15
N PHE A 158 4.62 -3.93 -5.20
CA PHE A 158 5.07 -5.33 -5.35
C PHE A 158 4.41 -6.16 -4.24
N PHE A 159 4.40 -7.47 -4.39
CA PHE A 159 3.73 -8.36 -3.47
C PHE A 159 4.72 -9.11 -2.62
N THR A 160 4.35 -9.34 -1.37
CA THR A 160 5.13 -10.11 -0.41
C THR A 160 4.47 -11.47 -0.16
N GLU A 161 5.24 -12.40 0.40
CA GLU A 161 4.74 -13.70 0.85
C GLU A 161 3.57 -13.58 1.85
N ARG A 162 3.43 -12.44 2.54
CA ARG A 162 2.33 -12.17 3.47
C ARG A 162 1.00 -11.90 2.77
N GLN A 163 1.05 -11.44 1.52
CA GLN A 163 -0.12 -11.08 0.74
C GLN A 163 -0.59 -12.23 -0.16
N ILE A 164 0.36 -13.06 -0.59
CA ILE A 164 0.13 -14.21 -1.47
C ILE A 164 0.93 -15.39 -0.92
N ASP A 165 0.24 -16.36 -0.31
CA ASP A 165 0.86 -17.51 0.35
C ASP A 165 1.74 -18.34 -0.61
N ASP A 166 1.31 -18.48 -1.86
CA ASP A 166 2.02 -19.28 -2.86
C ASP A 166 3.27 -18.60 -3.42
N LEU A 167 3.47 -17.29 -3.20
CA LEU A 167 4.69 -16.59 -3.66
C LEU A 167 5.97 -17.21 -3.09
N LYS A 168 5.93 -17.66 -1.85
CA LYS A 168 7.08 -18.33 -1.25
C LYS A 168 7.52 -19.56 -2.05
N GLN A 169 6.57 -20.39 -2.44
CA GLN A 169 6.86 -21.60 -3.24
C GLN A 169 7.45 -21.22 -4.60
N VAL A 170 6.99 -20.13 -5.20
CA VAL A 170 7.53 -19.60 -6.45
C VAL A 170 8.96 -19.13 -6.27
N PHE A 171 9.24 -18.37 -5.22
CA PHE A 171 10.59 -17.87 -4.93
C PHE A 171 11.57 -19.03 -4.66
N ASP A 172 11.15 -20.01 -3.86
CA ASP A 172 11.95 -21.21 -3.58
C ASP A 172 12.24 -21.98 -4.88
N LYS A 173 11.23 -22.16 -5.74
CA LYS A 173 11.38 -22.85 -7.02
C LYS A 173 12.30 -22.11 -7.98
N ILE A 174 12.20 -20.77 -8.09
CA ILE A 174 13.12 -19.95 -8.90
C ILE A 174 14.53 -20.08 -8.35
N TYR A 175 14.69 -20.03 -7.03
CA TYR A 175 16.00 -20.17 -6.40
C TYR A 175 16.64 -21.54 -6.68
N GLU A 176 15.85 -22.61 -6.67
CA GLU A 176 16.33 -23.98 -6.94
C GLU A 176 16.69 -24.19 -8.40
N THR A 177 15.78 -23.83 -9.30
CA THR A 177 15.89 -24.16 -10.74
C THR A 177 16.60 -23.11 -11.55
N GLN A 178 16.69 -21.86 -11.08
CA GLN A 178 17.13 -20.69 -11.83
C GLN A 178 16.34 -20.47 -13.13
N ASN A 179 15.12 -21.01 -13.20
CA ASN A 179 14.23 -20.88 -14.35
C ASN A 179 13.02 -20.00 -13.99
N ILE A 180 13.07 -18.76 -14.42
CA ILE A 180 12.06 -17.77 -14.13
C ILE A 180 10.81 -17.99 -14.99
N GLU A 181 11.00 -18.43 -16.25
CA GLU A 181 9.88 -18.62 -17.20
C GLU A 181 8.92 -19.69 -16.72
N SER A 182 9.41 -20.81 -16.18
CA SER A 182 8.56 -21.88 -15.66
C SER A 182 7.65 -21.41 -14.49
N CYS A 183 7.98 -20.30 -13.85
CA CYS A 183 7.20 -19.76 -12.75
C CYS A 183 6.11 -18.80 -13.20
N MET A 184 6.17 -18.31 -14.44
CA MET A 184 5.09 -17.53 -15.04
C MET A 184 3.85 -18.39 -15.32
N GLU A 185 4.00 -19.69 -15.48
CA GLU A 185 2.90 -20.63 -15.66
C GLU A 185 1.99 -20.73 -14.42
N TYR A 186 2.50 -20.35 -13.24
CA TYR A 186 1.71 -20.28 -12.00
C TYR A 186 0.95 -18.96 -11.82
N PHE A 187 1.12 -18.01 -12.72
CA PHE A 187 0.50 -16.69 -12.64
C PHE A 187 -1.02 -16.76 -12.40
N GLU A 188 -1.73 -17.54 -13.21
CA GLU A 188 -3.19 -17.67 -13.14
C GLU A 188 -3.67 -18.37 -11.85
N GLN A 189 -2.81 -19.20 -11.25
CA GLN A 189 -3.14 -19.92 -10.01
C GLN A 189 -2.93 -19.03 -8.77
N ILE A 190 -2.01 -18.07 -8.85
CA ILE A 190 -1.66 -17.18 -7.73
C ILE A 190 -2.65 -16.03 -7.59
N PHE A 191 -3.12 -15.48 -8.73
CA PHE A 191 -4.02 -14.35 -8.73
C PHE A 191 -5.48 -14.80 -8.82
N ASP A 192 -6.01 -15.20 -7.68
CA ASP A 192 -7.44 -15.51 -7.54
C ASP A 192 -8.29 -14.22 -7.62
N GLU A 193 -9.60 -14.39 -7.61
CA GLU A 193 -10.56 -13.29 -7.64
C GLU A 193 -10.38 -12.32 -6.45
N ASN A 194 -10.03 -12.82 -5.27
CA ASN A 194 -9.84 -11.99 -4.08
C ASN A 194 -8.67 -11.05 -4.26
N PHE A 195 -7.56 -11.57 -4.77
CA PHE A 195 -6.38 -10.78 -5.05
C PHE A 195 -6.62 -9.75 -6.17
N THR A 196 -7.27 -10.16 -7.25
CA THR A 196 -7.69 -9.27 -8.34
C THR A 196 -8.54 -8.12 -7.80
N ASN A 197 -9.50 -8.40 -6.95
CA ASN A 197 -10.35 -7.40 -6.31
C ASN A 197 -9.56 -6.48 -5.37
N LEU A 198 -8.55 -7.00 -4.66
CA LEU A 198 -7.65 -6.20 -3.83
C LEU A 198 -6.94 -5.12 -4.66
N ILE A 199 -6.37 -5.51 -5.81
CA ILE A 199 -5.67 -4.56 -6.68
C ILE A 199 -6.62 -3.55 -7.33
N LYS A 200 -7.81 -3.99 -7.75
CA LYS A 200 -8.86 -3.09 -8.24
C LYS A 200 -9.24 -2.05 -7.19
N ASN A 201 -9.43 -2.47 -5.94
CA ASN A 201 -9.72 -1.56 -4.83
C ASN A 201 -8.58 -0.57 -4.55
N ARG A 202 -7.33 -1.02 -4.64
CA ARG A 202 -6.15 -0.17 -4.50
C ARG A 202 -6.09 0.88 -5.61
N LEU A 203 -6.38 0.50 -6.86
CA LEU A 203 -6.49 1.43 -7.98
C LEU A 203 -7.64 2.43 -7.79
N LYS A 204 -8.82 1.99 -7.34
CA LYS A 204 -9.97 2.86 -7.04
C LYS A 204 -9.63 3.88 -5.95
N LEU A 205 -9.01 3.45 -4.85
CA LEU A 205 -8.59 4.38 -3.80
C LEU A 205 -7.56 5.38 -4.35
N SER A 206 -6.59 4.90 -5.11
CA SER A 206 -5.58 5.77 -5.73
C SER A 206 -6.19 6.75 -6.73
N SER A 207 -7.24 6.38 -7.47
CA SER A 207 -7.95 7.30 -8.37
C SER A 207 -8.59 8.46 -7.60
N LEU A 208 -9.24 8.17 -6.47
CA LEU A 208 -9.80 9.22 -5.61
C LEU A 208 -8.71 10.19 -5.11
N LEU A 209 -7.59 9.64 -4.65
CA LEU A 209 -6.48 10.45 -4.15
C LEU A 209 -5.85 11.31 -5.27
N TYR A 210 -5.67 10.73 -6.46
CA TYR A 210 -5.03 11.42 -7.57
C TYR A 210 -5.94 12.49 -8.23
N LYS A 211 -7.25 12.44 -8.02
CA LYS A 211 -8.23 13.39 -8.58
C LYS A 211 -7.89 14.84 -8.25
N THR A 212 -7.38 15.10 -7.05
CA THR A 212 -7.00 16.46 -6.62
C THR A 212 -5.80 17.01 -7.37
N GLN A 213 -4.98 16.15 -7.97
CA GLN A 213 -3.77 16.52 -8.70
C GLN A 213 -4.03 16.55 -10.22
N ASN A 214 -4.69 15.51 -10.74
CA ASN A 214 -4.98 15.37 -12.17
C ASN A 214 -6.20 14.47 -12.39
N GLU A 215 -7.35 15.07 -12.71
CA GLU A 215 -8.62 14.36 -12.89
C GLU A 215 -8.59 13.39 -14.08
N THR A 216 -7.93 13.77 -15.19
CA THR A 216 -7.80 12.91 -16.37
C THR A 216 -7.02 11.64 -16.04
N PHE A 217 -5.96 11.77 -15.27
CA PHE A 217 -5.15 10.62 -14.85
C PHE A 217 -5.85 9.77 -13.79
N ALA A 218 -6.56 10.40 -12.87
CA ALA A 218 -7.41 9.71 -11.90
C ALA A 218 -8.45 8.81 -12.61
N SER A 219 -9.06 9.34 -13.69
CA SER A 219 -9.99 8.56 -14.52
C SER A 219 -9.31 7.35 -15.19
N LYS A 220 -8.04 7.44 -15.59
CA LYS A 220 -7.29 6.29 -16.13
C LYS A 220 -7.08 5.20 -15.07
N LEU A 221 -6.70 5.58 -13.84
CA LEU A 221 -6.57 4.63 -12.71
C LEU A 221 -7.90 3.94 -12.41
N TYR A 222 -8.98 4.70 -12.36
CA TYR A 222 -10.32 4.16 -12.17
C TYR A 222 -10.70 3.20 -13.30
N ASN A 223 -10.52 3.59 -14.58
CA ASN A 223 -10.85 2.76 -15.72
C ASN A 223 -10.04 1.46 -15.75
N LEU A 224 -8.76 1.48 -15.34
CA LEU A 224 -7.99 0.25 -15.18
C LEU A 224 -8.60 -0.67 -14.11
N SER A 225 -9.10 -0.10 -13.00
CA SER A 225 -9.78 -0.88 -11.94
C SER A 225 -11.09 -1.50 -12.39
N MET A 226 -11.79 -0.88 -13.34
CA MET A 226 -13.05 -1.33 -13.88
C MET A 226 -12.91 -2.28 -15.07
N SER A 227 -11.69 -2.48 -15.57
CA SER A 227 -11.43 -3.38 -16.69
C SER A 227 -11.76 -4.82 -16.28
N GLU A 228 -12.84 -5.35 -16.83
CA GLU A 228 -13.22 -6.75 -16.65
C GLU A 228 -12.51 -7.60 -17.70
N ASN A 229 -11.62 -8.50 -17.25
CA ASN A 229 -10.94 -9.51 -18.07
C ASN A 229 -10.37 -8.96 -19.38
N THR A 230 -9.73 -7.78 -19.32
CA THR A 230 -9.05 -7.22 -20.48
C THR A 230 -7.57 -7.59 -20.42
N ASP A 231 -6.97 -7.91 -21.56
CA ASP A 231 -5.52 -8.16 -21.70
C ASP A 231 -4.68 -7.09 -20.98
N LEU A 232 -5.22 -5.87 -20.87
CA LEU A 232 -4.54 -4.74 -20.26
C LEU A 232 -4.38 -4.87 -18.72
N PHE A 233 -5.45 -5.26 -18.02
CA PHE A 233 -5.39 -5.48 -16.58
C PHE A 233 -4.54 -6.70 -16.25
N ASP A 234 -4.66 -7.76 -17.02
CA ASP A 234 -3.81 -8.96 -16.86
C ASP A 234 -2.33 -8.62 -17.09
N ASN A 235 -2.02 -7.79 -18.08
CA ASN A 235 -0.66 -7.28 -18.30
C ASN A 235 -0.16 -6.46 -17.12
N PHE A 236 -1.02 -5.61 -16.53
CA PHE A 236 -0.69 -4.88 -15.32
C PHE A 236 -0.32 -5.81 -14.16
N LEU A 237 -1.14 -6.83 -13.89
CA LEU A 237 -0.86 -7.83 -12.86
C LEU A 237 0.43 -8.61 -13.14
N LYS A 238 0.67 -9.02 -14.40
CA LYS A 238 1.92 -9.70 -14.79
C LYS A 238 3.15 -8.85 -14.50
N ILE A 239 3.09 -7.54 -14.75
CA ILE A 239 4.19 -6.62 -14.47
C ILE A 239 4.42 -6.51 -12.96
N LEU A 240 3.37 -6.36 -12.16
CA LEU A 240 3.47 -6.32 -10.69
C LEU A 240 4.05 -7.62 -10.12
N TYR A 241 3.67 -8.78 -10.69
CA TYR A 241 4.23 -10.07 -10.31
C TYR A 241 5.73 -10.16 -10.59
N LYS A 242 6.16 -9.75 -11.79
CA LYS A 242 7.58 -9.67 -12.16
C LYS A 242 8.36 -8.78 -11.20
N LYS A 243 7.81 -7.60 -10.88
CA LYS A 243 8.39 -6.70 -9.89
C LYS A 243 8.55 -7.37 -8.52
N SER A 244 7.56 -8.15 -8.08
CA SER A 244 7.61 -8.85 -6.79
C SER A 244 8.74 -9.87 -6.74
N ILE A 245 8.92 -10.66 -7.81
CA ILE A 245 10.04 -11.59 -7.93
C ILE A 245 11.37 -10.83 -7.87
N TYR A 246 11.50 -9.77 -8.66
CA TYR A 246 12.72 -8.96 -8.70
C TYR A 246 13.07 -8.39 -7.33
N GLN A 247 12.11 -7.76 -6.66
CA GLN A 247 12.31 -7.16 -5.34
C GLN A 247 12.69 -8.18 -4.28
N HIS A 248 12.10 -9.38 -4.33
CA HIS A 248 12.47 -10.46 -3.41
C HIS A 248 13.95 -10.82 -3.52
N PHE A 249 14.44 -11.10 -4.74
CA PHE A 249 15.85 -11.48 -4.95
C PHE A 249 16.80 -10.31 -4.69
N LEU A 250 16.42 -9.09 -5.02
CA LEU A 250 17.19 -7.89 -4.69
C LEU A 250 17.36 -7.71 -3.17
N GLN A 251 16.30 -7.93 -2.40
CA GLN A 251 16.36 -7.89 -0.94
C GLN A 251 17.25 -9.01 -0.38
N MET A 252 17.21 -10.22 -0.95
CA MET A 252 18.10 -11.30 -0.59
C MET A 252 19.59 -10.94 -0.86
N GLU A 253 19.90 -10.33 -2.00
CA GLU A 253 21.25 -9.86 -2.34
C GLU A 253 21.75 -8.82 -1.34
N ASN A 254 20.92 -7.82 -1.03
CA ASN A 254 21.25 -6.76 -0.08
C ASN A 254 21.52 -7.33 1.33
N ASN A 255 20.67 -8.24 1.81
CA ASN A 255 20.83 -8.89 3.10
C ASN A 255 22.13 -9.70 3.18
N LEU A 256 22.51 -10.40 2.12
CA LEU A 256 23.77 -11.13 2.04
C LEU A 256 24.98 -10.20 2.00
N THR A 257 24.87 -9.07 1.31
CA THR A 257 25.94 -8.06 1.22
C THR A 257 26.18 -7.41 2.59
N ASP A 258 25.13 -7.06 3.30
CA ASP A 258 25.21 -6.48 4.63
C ASP A 258 25.70 -7.50 5.67
N SER A 259 25.29 -8.75 5.56
CA SER A 259 25.81 -9.84 6.37
C SER A 259 27.31 -10.05 6.14
N LYS A 260 27.79 -9.97 4.89
CA LYS A 260 29.24 -10.03 4.59
C LYS A 260 30.02 -8.86 5.18
N LYS A 261 29.47 -7.64 5.16
CA LYS A 261 30.06 -6.47 5.82
C LYS A 261 30.12 -6.65 7.32
N THR A 262 29.05 -7.15 7.94
CA THR A 262 28.95 -7.41 9.37
C THR A 262 29.85 -8.57 9.79
N LEU A 263 29.93 -9.64 8.99
CA LEU A 263 30.81 -10.79 9.24
C LEU A 263 32.29 -10.40 9.16
N ASN A 264 32.70 -9.51 8.29
CA ASN A 264 34.06 -8.97 8.27
C ASN A 264 34.43 -8.21 9.57
N ILE A 265 33.43 -7.71 10.30
CA ILE A 265 33.61 -7.09 11.62
C ILE A 265 33.58 -8.15 12.73
N PHE A 266 32.88 -9.28 12.55
CA PHE A 266 32.68 -10.33 13.57
C PHE A 266 33.58 -11.57 13.40
N PHE A 267 34.30 -11.77 12.28
CA PHE A 267 35.16 -12.94 12.05
C PHE A 267 36.40 -13.00 12.95
N LEU A 268 36.54 -12.12 13.92
CA LEU A 268 37.53 -12.29 14.99
C LEU A 268 37.03 -13.11 16.18
N LYS A 269 35.80 -13.59 16.21
CA LYS A 269 35.32 -14.46 17.31
C LYS A 269 34.24 -15.47 16.89
N LYS A 270 34.65 -16.75 16.94
CA LYS A 270 33.89 -18.01 17.12
C LYS A 270 33.31 -18.74 15.92
N LYS A 271 33.93 -19.92 15.71
CA LYS A 271 33.34 -21.11 15.09
C LYS A 271 32.18 -21.68 15.91
N LYS A 272 31.10 -22.08 15.26
CA LYS A 272 30.40 -23.38 15.33
C LYS A 272 28.88 -23.26 15.20
N ASN A 273 28.39 -24.07 14.28
CA ASN A 273 27.11 -24.77 14.20
C ASN A 273 25.83 -23.93 14.05
N GLU A 274 25.36 -23.89 12.79
CA GLU A 274 23.97 -24.20 12.46
C GLU A 274 23.89 -24.43 10.95
N SER A 275 23.22 -25.49 10.52
CA SER A 275 22.95 -25.84 9.12
C SER A 275 21.84 -24.95 8.57
N SER A 276 22.10 -23.67 8.47
CA SER A 276 21.32 -22.80 7.59
C SER A 276 21.79 -23.08 6.16
N GLN A 277 20.89 -23.38 5.24
CA GLN A 277 21.18 -23.38 3.81
C GLN A 277 21.97 -22.11 3.50
N LYS A 278 23.23 -22.29 3.15
CA LYS A 278 24.14 -21.18 2.83
C LYS A 278 23.64 -20.61 1.51
N LEU A 279 22.87 -19.53 1.57
CA LEU A 279 22.40 -18.83 0.38
C LEU A 279 23.60 -18.54 -0.52
N ASP A 280 23.51 -18.97 -1.77
CA ASP A 280 24.56 -18.80 -2.76
C ASP A 280 24.40 -17.44 -3.42
N PHE A 281 25.32 -16.52 -3.10
CA PHE A 281 25.30 -15.15 -3.63
C PHE A 281 25.39 -15.11 -5.16
N ASP A 282 26.23 -15.95 -5.77
CA ASP A 282 26.41 -15.95 -7.21
C ASP A 282 25.14 -16.44 -7.92
N LYS A 283 24.44 -17.38 -7.30
CA LYS A 283 23.14 -17.88 -7.78
C LYS A 283 22.07 -16.79 -7.76
N ILE A 284 21.97 -16.05 -6.67
CA ILE A 284 21.00 -14.92 -6.55
C ILE A 284 21.33 -13.85 -7.59
N LYS A 285 22.60 -13.49 -7.73
CA LYS A 285 23.02 -12.49 -8.72
C LYS A 285 22.72 -12.92 -10.15
N ASN A 286 22.90 -14.20 -10.47
CA ASN A 286 22.53 -14.73 -11.78
C ASN A 286 21.02 -14.62 -12.04
N ILE A 287 20.20 -14.93 -11.04
CA ILE A 287 18.73 -14.78 -11.14
C ILE A 287 18.37 -13.30 -11.38
N ILE A 288 18.95 -12.37 -10.64
CA ILE A 288 18.71 -10.92 -10.82
C ILE A 288 19.09 -10.49 -12.24
N ASN A 289 20.29 -10.87 -12.70
CA ASN A 289 20.76 -10.51 -14.04
C ASN A 289 19.85 -11.11 -15.13
N GLU A 290 19.33 -12.31 -14.94
CA GLU A 290 18.38 -12.93 -15.87
C GLU A 290 17.05 -12.18 -15.91
N ILE A 291 16.54 -11.75 -14.75
CA ILE A 291 15.34 -10.90 -14.65
C ILE A 291 15.56 -9.59 -15.40
N GLU A 292 16.68 -8.91 -15.16
CA GLU A 292 16.99 -7.64 -15.81
C GLU A 292 17.16 -7.78 -17.33
N ALA A 293 17.79 -8.87 -17.80
CA ALA A 293 18.02 -9.10 -19.22
C ALA A 293 16.76 -9.45 -19.99
N LYS A 294 15.89 -10.31 -19.41
CA LYS A 294 14.70 -10.82 -20.11
C LYS A 294 13.44 -10.01 -19.84
N TRP A 295 13.38 -9.38 -18.68
CA TRP A 295 12.18 -8.68 -18.21
C TRP A 295 12.50 -7.22 -17.97
N LYS A 296 13.03 -6.50 -18.94
CA LYS A 296 13.19 -5.05 -18.80
C LYS A 296 11.96 -4.50 -18.10
N LEU A 297 12.13 -4.27 -16.80
CA LEU A 297 11.14 -3.57 -16.02
C LEU A 297 11.07 -2.18 -16.64
N ILE A 298 9.91 -1.88 -17.17
CA ILE A 298 9.59 -0.62 -17.85
C ILE A 298 9.83 0.55 -16.93
#